data_23355fc0b62faa1e192cf8e69f211f3f
#
_entry.id   23355fc0b62faa1e192cf8e69f211f3f
#
_cell.length_a   1.000
_cell.length_b   1.000
_cell.length_c   1.000
_cell.angle_alpha   90.00
_cell.angle_beta   90.00
_cell.angle_gamma   90.00
#
_symmetry.space_group_name_H-M   'P 1'
#
loop_
_entity.id
_entity.type
_entity.pdbx_description
1 polymer ?
#
loop_
_entity_poly.entity_id
_entity_poly.type
_entity_poly.pdbx_seq_one_letter_code
_entity_poly.pdbx_strand_id
1 'polypeptide(L)'
;MVKVLPEVVGDDYSHFICDYNDPFYIKIEKMEIMYAMTNKRNAKKILNELYECHKEINTQYVKLALKYIYRIALKVKIEAPHAIAIYKKIVESLNESSELFNDIAIGSTIIIRAFPKVKGGTDIVKSLSKIYKSLWDQEAKVAFIWLLGEYCEKVDDAGPILEYFSTNFFSQTSAVQLQVLNSGIKMYLNEISPIDEVL
;
A
#
# COMPACT_ATOMS: atom_id res chain seq x y z
N MET A 1 -11.88 0.74 26.13
CA MET A 1 -13.36 0.59 26.19
C MET A 1 -13.93 0.11 24.85
N VAL A 2 -13.69 0.78 23.72
CA VAL A 2 -14.21 0.38 22.38
C VAL A 2 -13.74 -1.01 21.93
N LYS A 3 -12.54 -1.44 22.29
CA LYS A 3 -12.05 -2.81 22.03
C LYS A 3 -12.84 -3.90 22.77
N VAL A 4 -13.52 -3.54 23.85
CA VAL A 4 -14.23 -4.48 24.72
C VAL A 4 -15.73 -4.49 24.43
N LEU A 5 -16.31 -3.36 24.01
CA LEU A 5 -17.75 -3.21 23.80
C LEU A 5 -18.04 -2.33 22.58
N PRO A 6 -17.72 -2.75 21.34
CA PRO A 6 -18.01 -1.98 20.12
C PRO A 6 -19.52 -1.75 19.93
N GLU A 7 -20.36 -2.64 20.44
CA GLU A 7 -21.83 -2.57 20.34
C GLU A 7 -22.43 -1.41 21.17
N VAL A 8 -21.76 -0.96 22.24
CA VAL A 8 -22.24 0.10 23.12
C VAL A 8 -22.07 1.50 22.48
N VAL A 9 -21.07 1.65 21.59
CA VAL A 9 -20.76 2.93 20.94
C VAL A 9 -21.65 3.17 19.70
N GLY A 10 -22.36 2.12 19.24
CA GLY A 10 -23.19 2.18 18.04
C GLY A 10 -22.40 2.31 16.73
N ASP A 11 -23.12 2.60 15.64
CA ASP A 11 -22.53 2.75 14.30
C ASP A 11 -22.02 4.19 14.01
N ASP A 12 -22.21 5.12 14.94
CA ASP A 12 -21.86 6.52 14.74
C ASP A 12 -20.40 6.81 15.09
N TYR A 13 -19.55 6.69 14.08
CA TYR A 13 -18.12 7.01 14.18
C TYR A 13 -17.82 8.52 14.01
N SER A 14 -18.82 9.36 13.73
CA SER A 14 -18.63 10.78 13.40
C SER A 14 -17.96 11.57 14.52
N HIS A 15 -18.19 11.20 15.77
CA HIS A 15 -17.52 11.78 16.94
C HIS A 15 -16.02 11.50 17.03
N PHE A 16 -15.53 10.52 16.27
CA PHE A 16 -14.13 10.13 16.24
C PHE A 16 -13.39 10.58 14.98
N ILE A 17 -14.04 11.39 14.13
CA ILE A 17 -13.35 12.09 13.05
C ILE A 17 -12.33 13.04 13.67
N CYS A 18 -11.10 13.01 13.13
CA CYS A 18 -10.02 13.82 13.66
C CYS A 18 -10.23 15.30 13.27
N ASP A 19 -10.17 16.19 14.25
CA ASP A 19 -10.13 17.63 14.02
C ASP A 19 -8.68 18.06 13.71
N TYR A 20 -8.53 19.14 12.94
CA TYR A 20 -7.23 19.72 12.64
C TYR A 20 -6.44 20.06 13.93
N ASN A 21 -7.13 20.63 14.93
CA ASN A 21 -6.53 21.06 16.20
C ASN A 21 -6.30 19.92 17.20
N ASP A 22 -6.74 18.69 16.90
CA ASP A 22 -6.50 17.59 17.82
C ASP A 22 -5.01 17.31 17.99
N PRO A 23 -4.53 17.16 19.25
CA PRO A 23 -3.18 16.69 19.50
C PRO A 23 -2.90 15.33 18.83
N PHE A 24 -1.66 15.10 18.42
CA PHE A 24 -1.29 13.88 17.67
C PHE A 24 -1.69 12.58 18.37
N TYR A 25 -1.52 12.48 19.68
CA TYR A 25 -1.93 11.28 20.44
C TYR A 25 -3.44 11.06 20.45
N ILE A 26 -4.25 12.13 20.43
CA ILE A 26 -5.71 12.02 20.29
C ILE A 26 -6.09 11.55 18.88
N LYS A 27 -5.43 12.06 17.84
CA LYS A 27 -5.65 11.62 16.46
C LYS A 27 -5.37 10.12 16.31
N ILE A 28 -4.31 9.59 16.94
CA ILE A 28 -3.99 8.15 16.94
C ILE A 28 -5.13 7.34 17.58
N GLU A 29 -5.56 7.71 18.76
CA GLU A 29 -6.64 7.02 19.47
C GLU A 29 -7.96 7.07 18.69
N LYS A 30 -8.31 8.21 18.13
CA LYS A 30 -9.50 8.35 17.27
C LYS A 30 -9.45 7.42 16.05
N MET A 31 -8.31 7.31 15.36
CA MET A 31 -8.13 6.36 14.25
C MET A 31 -8.28 4.91 14.70
N GLU A 32 -7.71 4.54 15.85
CA GLU A 32 -7.85 3.19 16.38
C GLU A 32 -9.30 2.85 16.71
N ILE A 33 -10.04 3.81 17.26
CA ILE A 33 -11.47 3.68 17.57
C ILE A 33 -12.27 3.54 16.26
N MET A 34 -12.05 4.40 15.26
CA MET A 34 -12.71 4.31 13.95
C MET A 34 -12.47 2.94 13.30
N TYR A 35 -11.22 2.44 13.35
CA TYR A 35 -10.90 1.10 12.86
C TYR A 35 -11.66 0.00 13.62
N ALA A 36 -11.71 0.09 14.96
CA ALA A 36 -12.44 -0.89 15.77
C ALA A 36 -13.93 -0.93 15.42
N MET A 37 -14.56 0.24 15.20
CA MET A 37 -15.97 0.40 14.82
C MET A 37 -16.24 0.06 13.34
N THR A 38 -15.23 -0.15 12.52
CA THR A 38 -15.41 -0.43 11.09
C THR A 38 -16.21 -1.70 10.85
N ASN A 39 -17.29 -1.59 10.09
CA ASN A 39 -18.16 -2.66 9.64
C ASN A 39 -18.51 -2.47 8.15
N LYS A 40 -19.30 -3.40 7.57
CA LYS A 40 -19.68 -3.36 6.14
C LYS A 40 -20.47 -2.11 5.73
N ARG A 41 -21.14 -1.41 6.67
CA ARG A 41 -22.00 -0.26 6.38
C ARG A 41 -21.21 1.06 6.35
N ASN A 42 -20.19 1.16 7.21
CA ASN A 42 -19.43 2.40 7.42
C ASN A 42 -18.01 2.37 6.82
N ALA A 43 -17.47 1.20 6.46
CA ALA A 43 -16.10 1.04 5.99
C ALA A 43 -15.71 2.00 4.85
N LYS A 44 -16.57 2.15 3.84
CA LYS A 44 -16.31 3.07 2.71
C LYS A 44 -16.19 4.53 3.15
N LYS A 45 -17.03 4.96 4.10
CA LYS A 45 -16.98 6.32 4.61
C LYS A 45 -15.71 6.54 5.43
N ILE A 46 -15.36 5.59 6.32
CA ILE A 46 -14.12 5.65 7.11
C ILE A 46 -12.88 5.65 6.20
N LEU A 47 -12.87 4.87 5.12
CA LEU A 47 -11.78 4.90 4.13
C LEU A 47 -11.64 6.29 3.47
N ASN A 48 -12.75 6.98 3.20
CA ASN A 48 -12.69 8.35 2.66
C ASN A 48 -12.15 9.35 3.69
N GLU A 49 -12.49 9.22 4.97
CA GLU A 49 -11.89 10.05 6.04
C GLU A 49 -10.38 9.81 6.14
N LEU A 50 -9.94 8.55 6.08
CA LEU A 50 -8.51 8.22 6.07
C LEU A 50 -7.80 8.73 4.80
N TYR A 51 -8.49 8.78 3.67
CA TYR A 51 -7.94 9.40 2.47
C TYR A 51 -7.66 10.90 2.68
N GLU A 52 -8.55 11.65 3.34
CA GLU A 52 -8.33 13.08 3.59
C GLU A 52 -7.09 13.33 4.48
N CYS A 53 -6.74 12.36 5.34
CA CYS A 53 -5.54 12.46 6.20
C CYS A 53 -4.22 12.57 5.42
N HIS A 54 -4.17 12.21 4.13
CA HIS A 54 -2.93 12.31 3.33
C HIS A 54 -2.47 13.76 3.11
N LYS A 55 -3.34 14.74 3.33
CA LYS A 55 -3.05 16.18 3.19
C LYS A 55 -2.40 16.79 4.45
N GLU A 56 -2.33 16.02 5.53
CA GLU A 56 -1.76 16.48 6.80
C GLU A 56 -0.24 16.61 6.73
N ILE A 57 0.30 17.59 7.44
CA ILE A 57 1.74 17.87 7.47
C ILE A 57 2.52 16.80 8.25
N ASN A 58 1.87 16.18 9.24
CA ASN A 58 2.52 15.17 10.07
C ASN A 58 2.60 13.83 9.34
N THR A 59 3.79 13.51 8.81
CA THR A 59 4.06 12.28 8.05
C THR A 59 3.75 11.00 8.85
N GLN A 60 4.00 10.98 10.16
CA GLN A 60 3.71 9.82 11.01
C GLN A 60 2.20 9.53 11.09
N TYR A 61 1.41 10.60 11.14
CA TYR A 61 -0.05 10.48 11.11
C TYR A 61 -0.54 9.94 9.76
N VAL A 62 0.02 10.44 8.67
CA VAL A 62 -0.31 9.95 7.31
C VAL A 62 0.07 8.48 7.15
N LYS A 63 1.27 8.06 7.58
CA LYS A 63 1.70 6.66 7.57
C LYS A 63 0.74 5.76 8.35
N LEU A 64 0.27 6.25 9.50
CA LEU A 64 -0.72 5.51 10.29
C LEU A 64 -2.06 5.39 9.56
N ALA A 65 -2.54 6.45 8.91
CA ALA A 65 -3.75 6.41 8.09
C ALA A 65 -3.62 5.40 6.94
N LEU A 66 -2.50 5.40 6.20
CA LEU A 66 -2.20 4.42 5.17
C LEU A 66 -2.24 2.99 5.72
N LYS A 67 -1.67 2.76 6.90
CA LYS A 67 -1.73 1.46 7.58
C LYS A 67 -3.17 1.03 7.86
N TYR A 68 -4.04 1.91 8.30
CA TYR A 68 -5.43 1.56 8.56
C TYR A 68 -6.23 1.31 7.26
N ILE A 69 -5.88 1.94 6.15
CA ILE A 69 -6.54 1.68 4.85
C ILE A 69 -6.43 0.20 4.47
N TYR A 70 -5.23 -0.41 4.47
CA TYR A 70 -5.12 -1.83 4.13
C TYR A 70 -5.73 -2.74 5.22
N ARG A 71 -5.65 -2.37 6.49
CA ARG A 71 -6.27 -3.15 7.58
C ARG A 71 -7.80 -3.18 7.45
N ILE A 72 -8.43 -2.09 7.04
CA ILE A 72 -9.86 -2.04 6.75
C ILE A 72 -10.20 -2.88 5.53
N ALA A 73 -9.39 -2.83 4.47
CA ALA A 73 -9.57 -3.67 3.29
C ALA A 73 -9.53 -5.17 3.64
N LEU A 74 -8.64 -5.59 4.54
CA LEU A 74 -8.59 -6.96 5.03
C LEU A 74 -9.81 -7.34 5.90
N LYS A 75 -10.25 -6.42 6.76
CA LYS A 75 -11.40 -6.62 7.64
C LYS A 75 -12.72 -6.66 6.87
N VAL A 76 -12.86 -5.79 5.85
CA VAL A 76 -14.08 -5.63 5.04
C VAL A 76 -13.73 -5.85 3.57
N LYS A 77 -13.62 -7.10 3.18
CA LYS A 77 -13.15 -7.55 1.84
C LYS A 77 -13.80 -6.82 0.66
N ILE A 78 -15.10 -6.48 0.76
CA ILE A 78 -15.82 -5.79 -0.32
C ILE A 78 -15.26 -4.40 -0.63
N GLU A 79 -14.55 -3.79 0.31
CA GLU A 79 -13.93 -2.45 0.17
C GLU A 79 -12.47 -2.51 -0.31
N ALA A 80 -11.89 -3.69 -0.55
CA ALA A 80 -10.52 -3.81 -1.07
C ALA A 80 -10.29 -3.04 -2.38
N PRO A 81 -11.21 -3.05 -3.37
CA PRO A 81 -11.06 -2.24 -4.58
C PRO A 81 -11.05 -0.73 -4.30
N HIS A 82 -11.82 -0.29 -3.31
CA HIS A 82 -11.87 1.12 -2.92
C HIS A 82 -10.56 1.55 -2.23
N ALA A 83 -10.00 0.72 -1.36
CA ALA A 83 -8.71 0.96 -0.74
C ALA A 83 -7.56 1.06 -1.77
N ILE A 84 -7.55 0.19 -2.78
CA ILE A 84 -6.58 0.26 -3.90
C ILE A 84 -6.75 1.56 -4.69
N ALA A 85 -8.00 1.97 -4.97
CA ALA A 85 -8.27 3.23 -5.67
C ALA A 85 -7.81 4.46 -4.86
N ILE A 86 -7.92 4.42 -3.54
CA ILE A 86 -7.39 5.46 -2.64
C ILE A 86 -5.87 5.52 -2.75
N TYR A 87 -5.16 4.41 -2.64
CA TYR A 87 -3.71 4.38 -2.79
C TYR A 87 -3.25 4.94 -4.13
N LYS A 88 -3.91 4.56 -5.24
CA LYS A 88 -3.62 5.12 -6.55
C LYS A 88 -3.75 6.64 -6.58
N LYS A 89 -4.84 7.19 -6.06
CA LYS A 89 -5.06 8.65 -6.00
C LYS A 89 -3.98 9.35 -5.17
N ILE A 90 -3.57 8.76 -4.05
CA ILE A 90 -2.51 9.32 -3.20
C ILE A 90 -1.18 9.33 -3.97
N VAL A 91 -0.79 8.22 -4.64
CA VAL A 91 0.42 8.15 -5.47
C VAL A 91 0.42 9.26 -6.52
N GLU A 92 -0.71 9.49 -7.20
CA GLU A 92 -0.86 10.51 -8.24
C GLU A 92 -0.81 11.96 -7.69
N SER A 93 -1.06 12.16 -6.40
CA SER A 93 -1.04 13.48 -5.73
C SER A 93 0.29 13.82 -5.05
N LEU A 94 1.17 12.83 -4.84
CA LEU A 94 2.44 13.02 -4.12
C LEU A 94 3.57 13.46 -5.06
N ASN A 95 4.54 14.20 -4.50
CA ASN A 95 5.79 14.52 -5.18
C ASN A 95 6.67 13.28 -5.31
N GLU A 96 7.52 13.20 -6.35
CA GLU A 96 8.36 12.04 -6.68
C GLU A 96 9.32 11.57 -5.57
N SER A 97 9.63 12.41 -4.59
CA SER A 97 10.51 12.10 -3.46
C SER A 97 9.78 11.77 -2.15
N SER A 98 8.49 11.50 -2.19
CA SER A 98 7.70 11.26 -0.97
C SER A 98 8.06 9.93 -0.29
N GLU A 99 8.30 9.97 1.01
CA GLU A 99 8.50 8.77 1.85
C GLU A 99 7.27 7.85 1.89
N LEU A 100 6.08 8.40 1.65
CA LEU A 100 4.81 7.67 1.72
C LEU A 100 4.68 6.57 0.67
N PHE A 101 5.47 6.62 -0.41
CA PHE A 101 5.49 5.57 -1.42
C PHE A 101 5.85 4.21 -0.85
N ASN A 102 6.71 4.16 0.17
CA ASN A 102 7.06 2.91 0.84
C ASN A 102 5.84 2.27 1.50
N ASP A 103 5.08 3.03 2.27
CA ASP A 103 3.87 2.55 2.97
C ASP A 103 2.77 2.14 1.98
N ILE A 104 2.63 2.86 0.87
CA ILE A 104 1.66 2.55 -0.18
C ILE A 104 2.05 1.25 -0.91
N ALA A 105 3.33 1.05 -1.23
CA ALA A 105 3.80 -0.18 -1.87
C ALA A 105 3.52 -1.40 -0.96
N ILE A 106 3.85 -1.30 0.33
CA ILE A 106 3.58 -2.35 1.32
C ILE A 106 2.07 -2.62 1.43
N GLY A 107 1.28 -1.57 1.65
CA GLY A 107 -0.17 -1.69 1.82
C GLY A 107 -0.87 -2.27 0.58
N SER A 108 -0.49 -1.83 -0.62
CA SER A 108 -1.01 -2.36 -1.88
C SER A 108 -0.69 -3.85 -2.04
N THR A 109 0.54 -4.25 -1.71
CA THR A 109 0.98 -5.64 -1.77
C THR A 109 0.19 -6.52 -0.81
N ILE A 110 -0.05 -6.06 0.42
CA ILE A 110 -0.84 -6.79 1.41
C ILE A 110 -2.27 -7.03 0.90
N ILE A 111 -2.91 -6.00 0.32
CA ILE A 111 -4.27 -6.13 -0.22
C ILE A 111 -4.29 -7.10 -1.41
N ILE A 112 -3.34 -6.98 -2.35
CA ILE A 112 -3.29 -7.80 -3.55
C ILE A 112 -2.99 -9.27 -3.20
N ARG A 113 -2.10 -9.53 -2.24
CA ARG A 113 -1.85 -10.90 -1.74
C ARG A 113 -3.10 -11.53 -1.12
N ALA A 114 -3.86 -10.77 -0.35
CA ALA A 114 -5.10 -11.25 0.24
C ALA A 114 -6.21 -11.42 -0.80
N PHE A 115 -6.22 -10.59 -1.85
CA PHE A 115 -7.25 -10.55 -2.88
C PHE A 115 -6.63 -10.44 -4.28
N PRO A 116 -6.07 -11.54 -4.85
CA PRO A 116 -5.30 -11.49 -6.11
C PRO A 116 -6.05 -10.95 -7.33
N LYS A 117 -7.40 -11.02 -7.31
CA LYS A 117 -8.27 -10.50 -8.37
C LYS A 117 -8.90 -9.15 -8.02
N VAL A 118 -8.29 -8.37 -7.11
CA VAL A 118 -8.83 -7.07 -6.72
C VAL A 118 -8.86 -6.12 -7.92
N LYS A 119 -10.00 -5.46 -8.12
CA LYS A 119 -10.15 -4.46 -9.18
C LYS A 119 -9.20 -3.27 -8.90
N GLY A 120 -8.48 -2.81 -9.93
CA GLY A 120 -7.50 -1.73 -9.81
C GLY A 120 -6.10 -2.18 -9.42
N GLY A 121 -5.87 -3.49 -9.16
CA GLY A 121 -4.55 -4.02 -8.84
C GLY A 121 -3.51 -3.72 -9.92
N THR A 122 -3.84 -3.92 -11.19
CA THR A 122 -2.94 -3.56 -12.31
C THR A 122 -2.63 -2.06 -12.34
N ASP A 123 -3.63 -1.22 -12.10
CA ASP A 123 -3.46 0.24 -12.20
C ASP A 123 -2.52 0.77 -11.12
N ILE A 124 -2.64 0.29 -9.87
CA ILE A 124 -1.73 0.72 -8.80
C ILE A 124 -0.30 0.24 -9.06
N VAL A 125 -0.10 -0.96 -9.61
CA VAL A 125 1.24 -1.45 -9.97
C VAL A 125 1.85 -0.55 -11.04
N LYS A 126 1.11 -0.18 -12.09
CA LYS A 126 1.56 0.78 -13.12
C LYS A 126 1.89 2.16 -12.54
N SER A 127 1.13 2.64 -11.55
CA SER A 127 1.44 3.91 -10.88
C SER A 127 2.72 3.81 -10.05
N LEU A 128 2.91 2.71 -9.31
CA LEU A 128 4.13 2.45 -8.54
C LEU A 128 5.36 2.23 -9.44
N SER A 129 5.17 1.64 -10.64
CA SER A 129 6.26 1.46 -11.61
C SER A 129 6.86 2.77 -12.11
N LYS A 130 6.15 3.88 -12.02
CA LYS A 130 6.68 5.20 -12.40
C LYS A 130 7.60 5.80 -11.33
N ILE A 131 7.45 5.37 -10.07
CA ILE A 131 8.15 5.96 -8.92
C ILE A 131 9.07 4.96 -8.21
N TYR A 132 9.40 3.81 -8.84
CA TYR A 132 10.18 2.74 -8.21
C TYR A 132 11.55 3.18 -7.67
N LYS A 133 12.16 4.22 -8.27
CA LYS A 133 13.44 4.79 -7.82
C LYS A 133 13.34 5.49 -6.47
N SER A 134 12.15 5.92 -6.08
CA SER A 134 11.88 6.58 -4.80
C SER A 134 11.64 5.60 -3.65
N LEU A 135 11.62 4.29 -3.91
CA LEU A 135 11.52 3.26 -2.89
C LEU A 135 12.89 3.03 -2.25
N TRP A 136 13.06 3.46 -1.02
CA TRP A 136 14.32 3.31 -0.28
C TRP A 136 14.22 2.27 0.85
N ASP A 137 13.04 2.05 1.41
CA ASP A 137 12.81 1.06 2.46
C ASP A 137 12.90 -0.37 1.91
N GLN A 138 13.55 -1.27 2.65
CA GLN A 138 13.81 -2.64 2.19
C GLN A 138 12.52 -3.46 2.09
N GLU A 139 11.59 -3.28 3.02
CA GLU A 139 10.30 -3.97 3.00
C GLU A 139 9.44 -3.49 1.82
N ALA A 140 9.47 -2.18 1.54
CA ALA A 140 8.80 -1.61 0.39
C ALA A 140 9.38 -2.10 -0.95
N LYS A 141 10.71 -2.23 -1.05
CA LYS A 141 11.36 -2.83 -2.22
C LYS A 141 10.91 -4.27 -2.43
N VAL A 142 10.95 -5.11 -1.39
CA VAL A 142 10.47 -6.50 -1.45
C VAL A 142 9.02 -6.55 -1.90
N ALA A 143 8.17 -5.69 -1.33
CA ALA A 143 6.75 -5.61 -1.66
C ALA A 143 6.53 -5.23 -3.12
N PHE A 144 7.22 -4.19 -3.60
CA PHE A 144 7.08 -3.73 -4.99
C PHE A 144 7.66 -4.74 -6.01
N ILE A 145 8.85 -5.31 -5.76
CA ILE A 145 9.45 -6.32 -6.64
C ILE A 145 8.53 -7.56 -6.75
N TRP A 146 7.85 -7.93 -5.66
CA TRP A 146 6.85 -9.00 -5.70
C TRP A 146 5.69 -8.62 -6.62
N LEU A 147 5.12 -7.40 -6.48
CA LEU A 147 4.06 -6.91 -7.37
C LEU A 147 4.50 -6.90 -8.83
N LEU A 148 5.72 -6.45 -9.10
CA LEU A 148 6.30 -6.42 -10.43
C LEU A 148 6.35 -7.81 -11.06
N GLY A 149 6.78 -8.83 -10.30
CA GLY A 149 6.79 -10.23 -10.76
C GLY A 149 5.39 -10.80 -11.02
N GLU A 150 4.38 -10.45 -10.20
CA GLU A 150 2.99 -10.93 -10.39
C GLU A 150 2.27 -10.25 -11.56
N TYR A 151 2.65 -9.02 -11.90
CA TYR A 151 2.00 -8.22 -12.93
C TYR A 151 2.92 -7.90 -14.11
N CYS A 152 4.01 -8.66 -14.28
CA CYS A 152 5.04 -8.41 -15.29
C CYS A 152 4.49 -8.30 -16.72
N GLU A 153 3.52 -9.14 -17.11
CA GLU A 153 2.87 -9.08 -18.42
C GLU A 153 2.05 -7.79 -18.68
N LYS A 154 1.75 -7.03 -17.64
CA LYS A 154 0.89 -5.84 -17.68
C LYS A 154 1.64 -4.53 -17.45
N VAL A 155 2.95 -4.62 -17.21
CA VAL A 155 3.84 -3.49 -16.95
C VAL A 155 4.88 -3.46 -18.07
N ASP A 156 4.82 -2.45 -18.92
CA ASP A 156 5.62 -2.37 -20.15
C ASP A 156 7.14 -2.38 -19.90
N ASP A 157 7.61 -1.79 -18.79
CA ASP A 157 9.03 -1.67 -18.42
C ASP A 157 9.43 -2.63 -17.30
N ALA A 158 8.76 -3.78 -17.15
CA ALA A 158 9.00 -4.70 -16.03
C ALA A 158 10.45 -5.22 -15.98
N GLY A 159 11.03 -5.60 -17.13
CA GLY A 159 12.42 -6.07 -17.25
C GLY A 159 13.43 -5.01 -16.82
N PRO A 160 13.47 -3.82 -17.44
CA PRO A 160 14.34 -2.71 -17.06
C PRO A 160 14.20 -2.28 -15.59
N ILE A 161 12.99 -2.35 -15.01
CA ILE A 161 12.79 -2.04 -13.59
C ILE A 161 13.43 -3.11 -12.71
N LEU A 162 13.29 -4.39 -13.04
CA LEU A 162 13.93 -5.46 -12.30
C LEU A 162 15.46 -5.38 -12.40
N GLU A 163 16.00 -5.05 -13.57
CA GLU A 163 17.43 -4.82 -13.79
C GLU A 163 17.96 -3.70 -12.88
N TYR A 164 17.24 -2.60 -12.71
CA TYR A 164 17.60 -1.54 -11.75
C TYR A 164 17.83 -2.08 -10.34
N PHE A 165 16.97 -2.99 -9.87
CA PHE A 165 17.11 -3.59 -8.53
C PHE A 165 18.24 -4.63 -8.49
N SER A 166 18.62 -5.22 -9.62
CA SER A 166 19.72 -6.18 -9.72
C SER A 166 21.10 -5.51 -9.80
N THR A 167 21.20 -4.28 -10.29
CA THR A 167 22.48 -3.55 -10.46
C THR A 167 23.31 -3.48 -9.17
N ASN A 168 22.65 -3.38 -8.00
CA ASN A 168 23.31 -3.37 -6.68
C ASN A 168 22.96 -4.60 -5.85
N PHE A 169 22.78 -5.75 -6.50
CA PHE A 169 22.28 -6.98 -5.87
C PHE A 169 23.01 -7.35 -4.58
N PHE A 170 24.35 -7.40 -4.61
CA PHE A 170 25.18 -7.82 -3.46
C PHE A 170 25.13 -6.82 -2.28
N SER A 171 24.73 -5.59 -2.50
CA SER A 171 24.56 -4.57 -1.45
C SER A 171 23.16 -4.57 -0.83
N GLN A 172 22.20 -5.27 -1.42
CA GLN A 172 20.83 -5.37 -0.92
C GLN A 172 20.74 -6.42 0.20
N THR A 173 19.68 -6.31 1.00
CA THR A 173 19.36 -7.35 2.00
C THR A 173 19.01 -8.67 1.34
N SER A 174 19.24 -9.79 2.04
CA SER A 174 18.89 -11.14 1.54
C SER A 174 17.41 -11.28 1.13
N ALA A 175 16.52 -10.55 1.81
CA ALA A 175 15.09 -10.53 1.46
C ALA A 175 14.85 -9.90 0.07
N VAL A 176 15.52 -8.78 -0.23
CA VAL A 176 15.45 -8.13 -1.55
C VAL A 176 16.08 -9.01 -2.60
N GLN A 177 17.28 -9.57 -2.33
CA GLN A 177 17.97 -10.48 -3.25
C GLN A 177 17.09 -11.67 -3.64
N LEU A 178 16.49 -12.33 -2.64
CA LEU A 178 15.60 -13.46 -2.88
C LEU A 178 14.37 -13.04 -3.70
N GLN A 179 13.82 -11.86 -3.44
CA GLN A 179 12.66 -11.39 -4.17
C GLN A 179 12.99 -11.00 -5.62
N VAL A 180 14.17 -10.43 -5.89
CA VAL A 180 14.67 -10.17 -7.26
C VAL A 180 14.76 -11.47 -8.04
N LEU A 181 15.40 -12.51 -7.46
CA LEU A 181 15.50 -13.82 -8.11
C LEU A 181 14.13 -14.44 -8.39
N ASN A 182 13.23 -14.44 -7.40
CA ASN A 182 11.87 -14.98 -7.56
C ASN A 182 11.09 -14.27 -8.67
N SER A 183 11.20 -12.95 -8.75
CA SER A 183 10.51 -12.16 -9.77
C SER A 183 11.17 -12.33 -11.14
N GLY A 184 12.51 -12.46 -11.21
CA GLY A 184 13.24 -12.78 -12.43
C GLY A 184 12.80 -14.11 -13.02
N ILE A 185 12.69 -15.16 -12.21
CA ILE A 185 12.19 -16.47 -12.65
C ILE A 185 10.77 -16.36 -13.21
N LYS A 186 9.87 -15.62 -12.55
CA LYS A 186 8.50 -15.41 -13.03
C LYS A 186 8.48 -14.70 -14.39
N MET A 187 9.28 -13.64 -14.55
CA MET A 187 9.39 -12.90 -15.81
C MET A 187 9.96 -13.76 -16.93
N TYR A 188 10.99 -14.57 -16.62
CA TYR A 188 11.55 -15.52 -17.58
C TYR A 188 10.52 -16.54 -18.06
N LEU A 189 9.74 -17.12 -17.15
CA LEU A 189 8.68 -18.07 -17.49
C LEU A 189 7.55 -17.45 -18.31
N ASN A 190 7.36 -16.14 -18.21
CA ASN A 190 6.37 -15.37 -18.99
C ASN A 190 6.99 -14.76 -20.28
N GLU A 191 8.19 -15.16 -20.66
CA GLU A 191 8.91 -14.71 -21.87
C GLU A 191 9.08 -13.18 -21.97
N ILE A 192 9.24 -12.49 -20.83
CA ILE A 192 9.46 -11.05 -20.79
C ILE A 192 10.94 -10.77 -20.91
N SER A 193 11.34 -10.27 -22.07
CA SER A 193 12.73 -9.87 -22.40
C SER A 193 13.05 -8.45 -21.92
N PRO A 194 14.29 -8.11 -21.50
CA PRO A 194 15.51 -8.92 -21.47
C PRO A 194 15.88 -9.38 -20.05
N ILE A 195 15.86 -10.68 -19.77
CA ILE A 195 16.17 -11.24 -18.44
C ILE A 195 17.46 -12.07 -18.48
N ASP A 196 17.99 -12.37 -19.67
CA ASP A 196 19.17 -13.22 -19.84
C ASP A 196 20.43 -12.68 -19.12
N GLU A 197 20.45 -11.37 -18.79
CA GLU A 197 21.58 -10.73 -18.06
C GLU A 197 21.35 -10.67 -16.53
N VAL A 198 20.16 -11.00 -16.04
CA VAL A 198 19.79 -10.90 -14.60
C VAL A 198 19.93 -12.24 -13.88
N LEU A 199 19.89 -13.35 -14.59
CA LEU A 199 20.04 -14.73 -14.09
C LEU A 199 21.43 -15.27 -14.37
#